data_82cec72c2989eae5626e3441ca424c71
#
_entry.id   82cec72c2989eae5626e3441ca424c71
#
_cell.length_a   1.000
_cell.length_b   1.000
_cell.length_c   1.000
_cell.angle_alpha   90.00
_cell.angle_beta   90.00
_cell.angle_gamma   90.00
#
_symmetry.space_group_name_H-M   'P 1'
#
loop_
_entity.id
_entity.type
_entity.pdbx_description
1 polymer ?
#
loop_
_entity_poly.entity_id
_entity_poly.type
_entity_poly.pdbx_seq_one_letter_code
_entity_poly.pdbx_strand_id
1 'polypeptide(L)'
;IGDYFRNIDSLITLHQRKYDKLTKVKKAMLEKMFPENGSPYPEIRFKGFTDAWEQRKLGDTVQITMGQSPDGSTYSDVPSDYILVQGNADLQNGWVSPRVWTSQMTKKADAGDLIMSVRAPAGAMGKTAYNAVIGRGVAAIKGNEFIYQLLEKMDSDGYWKALSCGSTFESLNSDNIKNADVLIPDVAEQEKIGEYFLAIDRLITLHQRK
;
A
#
# COMPACT_ATOMS: atom_id res chain seq x y z
N ILE A 1 38.60 20.98 -4.17
CA ILE A 1 37.26 21.23 -3.60
C ILE A 1 36.20 21.20 -4.73
N GLY A 2 36.38 21.92 -5.86
CA GLY A 2 35.40 21.96 -6.97
C GLY A 2 35.13 20.60 -7.61
N ASP A 3 36.14 19.72 -7.77
CA ASP A 3 35.95 18.38 -8.33
C ASP A 3 35.11 17.46 -7.39
N TYR A 4 35.29 17.63 -6.09
CA TYR A 4 34.55 16.88 -5.09
C TYR A 4 33.05 17.17 -5.18
N PHE A 5 32.65 18.44 -5.26
CA PHE A 5 31.26 18.83 -5.41
C PHE A 5 30.67 18.36 -6.74
N ARG A 6 31.40 18.47 -7.86
CA ARG A 6 30.98 17.94 -9.16
C ARG A 6 30.71 16.43 -9.12
N ASN A 7 31.53 15.67 -8.41
CA ASN A 7 31.31 14.23 -8.24
C ASN A 7 30.04 13.93 -7.44
N ILE A 8 29.78 14.69 -6.36
CA ILE A 8 28.55 14.56 -5.58
C ILE A 8 27.32 14.87 -6.45
N ASP A 9 27.32 15.97 -7.18
CA ASP A 9 26.21 16.36 -8.06
C ASP A 9 25.95 15.28 -9.14
N SER A 10 27.02 14.69 -9.67
CA SER A 10 26.91 13.59 -10.64
C SER A 10 26.27 12.35 -10.02
N LEU A 11 26.63 11.99 -8.78
CA LEU A 11 26.05 10.86 -8.05
C LEU A 11 24.57 11.12 -7.74
N ILE A 12 24.23 12.30 -7.25
CA ILE A 12 22.83 12.70 -6.97
C ILE A 12 22.00 12.58 -8.26
N THR A 13 22.51 13.13 -9.36
CA THR A 13 21.84 13.06 -10.67
C THR A 13 21.64 11.61 -11.13
N LEU A 14 22.64 10.75 -10.94
CA LEU A 14 22.56 9.34 -11.29
C LEU A 14 21.51 8.60 -10.46
N HIS A 15 21.48 8.83 -9.14
CA HIS A 15 20.48 8.24 -8.25
C HIS A 15 19.07 8.70 -8.60
N GLN A 16 18.88 10.00 -8.88
CA GLN A 16 17.57 10.52 -9.30
C GLN A 16 17.10 9.88 -10.61
N ARG A 17 17.97 9.78 -11.62
CA ARG A 17 17.62 9.11 -12.89
C ARG A 17 17.27 7.64 -12.71
N LYS A 18 17.96 6.92 -11.83
CA LYS A 18 17.64 5.52 -11.52
C LYS A 18 16.29 5.40 -10.81
N TYR A 19 16.04 6.27 -9.82
CA TYR A 19 14.75 6.34 -9.14
C TYR A 19 13.60 6.57 -10.13
N ASP A 20 13.70 7.59 -10.98
CA ASP A 20 12.67 7.92 -11.97
C ASP A 20 12.44 6.77 -12.96
N LYS A 21 13.52 6.11 -13.39
CA LYS A 21 13.42 4.94 -14.28
C LYS A 21 12.73 3.76 -13.60
N LEU A 22 13.10 3.43 -12.38
CA LEU A 22 12.51 2.31 -11.63
C LEU A 22 11.03 2.56 -11.34
N THR A 23 10.65 3.77 -10.97
CA THR A 23 9.25 4.16 -10.75
C THR A 23 8.41 4.00 -12.02
N LYS A 24 8.95 4.43 -13.18
CA LYS A 24 8.29 4.23 -14.48
C LYS A 24 8.17 2.75 -14.84
N VAL A 25 9.21 1.95 -14.58
CA VAL A 25 9.18 0.50 -14.80
C VAL A 25 8.13 -0.16 -13.91
N LYS A 26 8.11 0.17 -12.61
CA LYS A 26 7.08 -0.35 -11.68
C LYS A 26 5.68 -0.06 -12.22
N LYS A 27 5.41 1.18 -12.58
CA LYS A 27 4.10 1.58 -13.12
C LYS A 27 3.72 0.78 -14.36
N ALA A 28 4.60 0.69 -15.35
CA ALA A 28 4.35 -0.06 -16.58
C ALA A 28 4.15 -1.57 -16.32
N MET A 29 4.85 -2.15 -15.33
CA MET A 29 4.65 -3.54 -14.96
C MET A 29 3.35 -3.77 -14.20
N LEU A 30 2.92 -2.83 -13.35
CA LEU A 30 1.59 -2.88 -12.71
C LEU A 30 0.46 -2.85 -13.75
N GLU A 31 0.59 -2.04 -14.80
CA GLU A 31 -0.37 -1.99 -15.91
C GLU A 31 -0.40 -3.32 -16.69
N LYS A 32 0.75 -3.97 -16.90
CA LYS A 32 0.87 -5.14 -17.79
C LYS A 32 0.75 -6.49 -17.08
N MET A 33 1.12 -6.58 -15.82
CA MET A 33 1.12 -7.83 -15.05
C MET A 33 -0.17 -8.04 -14.23
N PHE A 34 -1.09 -7.08 -14.27
CA PHE A 34 -2.44 -7.24 -13.76
C PHE A 34 -3.44 -7.17 -14.90
N PRO A 35 -4.50 -8.00 -14.90
CA PRO A 35 -5.50 -8.00 -15.93
C PRO A 35 -6.23 -6.65 -16.04
N GLU A 36 -6.59 -6.27 -17.27
CA GLU A 36 -7.31 -5.06 -17.59
C GLU A 36 -8.43 -5.33 -18.60
N ASN A 37 -9.31 -4.35 -18.79
CA ASN A 37 -10.36 -4.36 -19.81
C ASN A 37 -11.29 -5.59 -19.78
N GLY A 38 -11.55 -6.16 -18.59
CA GLY A 38 -12.41 -7.32 -18.42
C GLY A 38 -11.78 -8.65 -18.84
N SER A 39 -10.50 -8.66 -19.25
CA SER A 39 -9.75 -9.90 -19.47
C SER A 39 -9.40 -10.54 -18.12
N PRO A 40 -9.49 -11.88 -17.97
CA PRO A 40 -8.95 -12.57 -16.80
C PRO A 40 -7.44 -12.90 -16.95
N TYR A 41 -6.79 -12.42 -17.99
CA TYR A 41 -5.38 -12.69 -18.31
C TYR A 41 -4.59 -11.39 -18.37
N PRO A 42 -3.46 -11.26 -17.63
CA PRO A 42 -2.55 -10.13 -17.80
C PRO A 42 -1.79 -10.19 -19.13
N GLU A 43 -1.34 -9.03 -19.62
CA GLU A 43 -0.53 -8.94 -20.85
C GLU A 43 0.85 -9.62 -20.67
N ILE A 44 1.49 -9.42 -19.53
CA ILE A 44 2.77 -10.01 -19.17
C ILE A 44 2.57 -10.95 -17.98
N ARG A 45 3.06 -12.19 -18.12
CA ARG A 45 2.91 -13.24 -17.13
C ARG A 45 4.18 -14.07 -16.99
N PHE A 46 4.45 -14.59 -15.81
CA PHE A 46 5.54 -15.55 -15.61
C PHE A 46 5.28 -16.86 -16.37
N LYS A 47 6.34 -17.44 -16.91
CA LYS A 47 6.25 -18.73 -17.60
C LYS A 47 5.74 -19.81 -16.66
N GLY A 48 4.77 -20.59 -17.14
CA GLY A 48 4.19 -21.72 -16.41
C GLY A 48 2.80 -21.45 -15.83
N PHE A 49 2.36 -20.19 -15.78
CA PHE A 49 1.00 -19.84 -15.35
C PHE A 49 0.14 -19.55 -16.58
N THR A 50 -0.94 -20.30 -16.73
CA THR A 50 -1.84 -20.25 -17.92
C THR A 50 -3.30 -20.07 -17.55
N ASP A 51 -3.70 -20.42 -16.31
CA ASP A 51 -5.09 -20.42 -15.89
C ASP A 51 -5.64 -19.00 -15.75
N ALA A 52 -6.91 -18.79 -16.05
CA ALA A 52 -7.58 -17.51 -15.86
C ALA A 52 -7.56 -17.11 -14.40
N TRP A 53 -7.35 -15.82 -14.14
CA TRP A 53 -7.52 -15.30 -12.79
C TRP A 53 -9.00 -15.30 -12.40
N GLU A 54 -9.29 -15.64 -11.16
CA GLU A 54 -10.65 -15.72 -10.64
C GLU A 54 -11.15 -14.35 -10.18
N GLN A 55 -12.34 -13.97 -10.61
CA GLN A 55 -13.00 -12.78 -10.08
C GLN A 55 -13.59 -13.10 -8.70
N ARG A 56 -13.24 -12.31 -7.69
CA ARG A 56 -13.69 -12.43 -6.30
C ARG A 56 -13.98 -11.06 -5.69
N LYS A 57 -14.72 -11.05 -4.58
CA LYS A 57 -14.79 -9.86 -3.72
C LYS A 57 -13.54 -9.81 -2.84
N LEU A 58 -13.00 -8.60 -2.63
CA LEU A 58 -11.80 -8.44 -1.80
C LEU A 58 -12.03 -8.98 -0.38
N GLY A 59 -13.21 -8.74 0.20
CA GLY A 59 -13.57 -9.24 1.52
C GLY A 59 -13.65 -10.76 1.66
N ASP A 60 -13.82 -11.49 0.53
CA ASP A 60 -13.76 -12.96 0.51
C ASP A 60 -12.32 -13.49 0.35
N THR A 61 -11.39 -12.61 -0.01
CA THR A 61 -9.99 -12.96 -0.26
C THR A 61 -9.09 -12.66 0.94
N VAL A 62 -9.36 -11.55 1.65
CA VAL A 62 -8.55 -11.08 2.76
C VAL A 62 -9.42 -10.62 3.94
N GLN A 63 -8.88 -10.73 5.16
CA GLN A 63 -9.52 -10.16 6.34
C GLN A 63 -9.27 -8.65 6.39
N ILE A 64 -10.36 -7.87 6.58
CA ILE A 64 -10.32 -6.41 6.67
C ILE A 64 -10.86 -5.97 8.03
N THR A 65 -10.08 -5.14 8.74
CA THR A 65 -10.45 -4.56 10.03
C THR A 65 -10.48 -3.04 9.91
N MET A 66 -11.68 -2.45 10.00
CA MET A 66 -11.82 -1.00 10.06
C MET A 66 -11.33 -0.48 11.40
N GLY A 67 -10.57 0.61 11.37
CA GLY A 67 -10.02 1.20 12.59
C GLY A 67 -11.07 1.93 13.44
N GLN A 68 -10.77 2.07 14.73
CA GLN A 68 -11.57 2.77 15.74
C GLN A 68 -10.64 3.64 16.58
N SER A 69 -10.84 4.95 16.52
CA SER A 69 -10.01 5.86 17.31
C SER A 69 -10.19 5.63 18.82
N PRO A 70 -9.08 5.56 19.56
CA PRO A 70 -9.12 5.64 21.03
C PRO A 70 -9.64 7.01 21.50
N ASP A 71 -9.86 7.16 22.80
CA ASP A 71 -10.17 8.45 23.40
C ASP A 71 -8.96 9.40 23.24
N GLY A 72 -9.23 10.66 22.84
CA GLY A 72 -8.17 11.64 22.58
C GLY A 72 -7.31 11.96 23.81
N SER A 73 -7.84 11.79 25.03
CA SER A 73 -7.09 11.97 26.26
C SER A 73 -5.97 10.94 26.48
N THR A 74 -5.99 9.84 25.73
CA THR A 74 -4.99 8.75 25.79
C THR A 74 -3.85 8.93 24.79
N TYR A 75 -3.87 10.00 23.96
CA TYR A 75 -2.85 10.25 22.96
C TYR A 75 -1.58 10.84 23.55
N SER A 76 -0.45 10.48 22.96
CA SER A 76 0.88 10.96 23.34
C SER A 76 1.76 11.15 22.12
N ASP A 77 2.53 12.23 22.08
CA ASP A 77 3.60 12.46 21.10
C ASP A 77 4.93 11.80 21.54
N VAL A 78 4.95 11.24 22.74
CA VAL A 78 6.08 10.48 23.29
C VAL A 78 5.72 9.00 23.25
N PRO A 79 6.65 8.09 22.88
CA PRO A 79 6.41 6.66 22.89
C PRO A 79 5.76 6.15 24.16
N SER A 80 4.64 5.43 24.02
CA SER A 80 3.90 4.80 25.12
C SER A 80 3.48 3.37 24.71
N ASP A 81 2.40 2.81 25.29
CA ASP A 81 2.05 1.39 25.15
C ASP A 81 1.86 0.94 23.71
N TYR A 82 1.18 1.75 22.88
CA TYR A 82 0.82 1.38 21.52
C TYR A 82 1.08 2.50 20.52
N ILE A 83 1.66 2.15 19.38
CA ILE A 83 1.70 3.03 18.21
C ILE A 83 0.26 3.24 17.73
N LEU A 84 -0.13 4.49 17.44
CA LEU A 84 -1.43 4.84 16.90
C LEU A 84 -1.29 5.32 15.45
N VAL A 85 -1.97 4.60 14.52
CA VAL A 85 -2.04 4.95 13.10
C VAL A 85 -3.42 5.52 12.82
N GLN A 86 -3.52 6.79 12.42
CA GLN A 86 -4.79 7.51 12.28
C GLN A 86 -5.19 7.81 10.83
N GLY A 87 -4.22 7.85 9.91
CA GLY A 87 -4.48 8.23 8.53
C GLY A 87 -3.22 8.27 7.67
N ASN A 88 -3.37 8.81 6.46
CA ASN A 88 -2.29 8.90 5.48
C ASN A 88 -1.03 9.63 6.00
N ALA A 89 -1.17 10.59 6.90
CA ALA A 89 -0.02 11.29 7.48
C ALA A 89 0.94 10.38 8.27
N ASP A 90 0.48 9.19 8.67
CA ASP A 90 1.28 8.18 9.36
C ASP A 90 1.93 7.17 8.40
N LEU A 91 1.73 7.36 7.08
CA LEU A 91 2.31 6.53 6.03
C LEU A 91 3.42 7.31 5.31
N GLN A 92 4.61 6.75 5.25
CA GLN A 92 5.76 7.32 4.53
C GLN A 92 6.44 6.24 3.70
N ASN A 93 6.62 6.51 2.41
CA ASN A 93 7.29 5.59 1.48
C ASN A 93 6.72 4.16 1.52
N GLY A 94 5.37 4.03 1.63
CA GLY A 94 4.69 2.74 1.69
C GLY A 94 4.79 2.02 3.04
N TRP A 95 5.20 2.71 4.12
CA TRP A 95 5.31 2.14 5.45
C TRP A 95 4.71 3.03 6.53
N VAL A 96 4.25 2.41 7.62
CA VAL A 96 3.87 3.13 8.83
C VAL A 96 5.10 3.77 9.43
N SER A 97 5.03 5.09 9.64
CA SER A 97 6.01 5.92 10.34
C SER A 97 5.40 6.41 11.66
N PRO A 98 5.79 5.84 12.80
CA PRO A 98 5.18 6.18 14.09
C PRO A 98 5.38 7.66 14.45
N ARG A 99 4.27 8.36 14.80
CA ARG A 99 4.27 9.77 15.20
C ARG A 99 3.46 10.01 16.47
N VAL A 100 2.45 9.17 16.70
CA VAL A 100 1.52 9.30 17.84
C VAL A 100 1.40 7.94 18.50
N TRP A 101 1.23 7.93 19.79
CA TRP A 101 1.02 6.75 20.62
C TRP A 101 -0.29 6.88 21.40
N THR A 102 -0.75 5.77 21.97
CA THR A 102 -1.93 5.73 22.83
C THR A 102 -1.75 4.67 23.92
N SER A 103 -2.31 4.93 25.08
CA SER A 103 -2.41 3.94 26.18
C SER A 103 -3.67 3.06 26.06
N GLN A 104 -4.58 3.36 25.13
CA GLN A 104 -5.83 2.64 24.96
C GLN A 104 -5.83 1.73 23.74
N MET A 105 -5.99 0.42 23.97
CA MET A 105 -6.21 -0.54 22.88
C MET A 105 -7.67 -0.49 22.39
N THR A 106 -7.86 -0.30 21.08
CA THR A 106 -9.17 -0.39 20.41
C THR A 106 -9.15 -1.46 19.33
N LYS A 107 -8.92 -1.09 18.08
CA LYS A 107 -8.70 -1.99 16.95
C LYS A 107 -7.21 -2.02 16.64
N LYS A 108 -6.70 -3.20 16.29
CA LYS A 108 -5.27 -3.38 16.03
C LYS A 108 -4.99 -3.85 14.61
N ALA A 109 -3.80 -3.51 14.14
CA ALA A 109 -3.09 -4.15 13.06
C ALA A 109 -1.90 -4.92 13.64
N ASP A 110 -1.62 -6.08 13.12
CA ASP A 110 -0.43 -6.86 13.47
C ASP A 110 0.75 -6.47 12.55
N ALA A 111 1.98 -6.67 13.01
CA ALA A 111 3.16 -6.49 12.17
C ALA A 111 3.05 -7.35 10.90
N GLY A 112 3.26 -6.75 9.75
CA GLY A 112 3.08 -7.36 8.43
C GLY A 112 1.72 -7.08 7.78
N ASP A 113 0.73 -6.57 8.51
CA ASP A 113 -0.54 -6.16 7.90
C ASP A 113 -0.36 -4.98 6.95
N LEU A 114 -1.23 -4.89 5.95
CA LEU A 114 -1.36 -3.75 5.07
C LEU A 114 -2.25 -2.70 5.72
N ILE A 115 -1.93 -1.44 5.54
CA ILE A 115 -2.70 -0.31 6.05
C ILE A 115 -3.23 0.49 4.87
N MET A 116 -4.54 0.69 4.81
CA MET A 116 -5.20 1.52 3.81
C MET A 116 -5.76 2.77 4.47
N SER A 117 -5.44 3.95 3.93
CA SER A 117 -6.12 5.18 4.32
C SER A 117 -7.56 5.15 3.80
N VAL A 118 -8.54 5.35 4.69
CA VAL A 118 -9.96 5.35 4.32
C VAL A 118 -10.58 6.75 4.36
N ARG A 119 -9.77 7.79 4.60
CA ARG A 119 -10.16 9.20 4.53
C ARG A 119 -9.16 9.97 3.69
N ALA A 120 -9.54 11.16 3.24
CA ALA A 120 -8.80 11.98 2.29
C ALA A 120 -7.29 12.12 2.59
N PRO A 121 -6.41 11.69 1.67
CA PRO A 121 -6.71 10.94 0.44
C PRO A 121 -7.08 9.48 0.76
N ALA A 122 -8.24 9.02 0.27
CA ALA A 122 -8.70 7.66 0.48
C ALA A 122 -8.09 6.72 -0.57
N GLY A 123 -7.63 5.54 -0.15
CA GLY A 123 -7.01 4.53 -1.00
C GLY A 123 -5.49 4.39 -0.83
N ALA A 124 -4.81 5.39 -0.26
CA ALA A 124 -3.37 5.33 -0.07
C ALA A 124 -2.97 4.13 0.80
N MET A 125 -1.96 3.40 0.35
CA MET A 125 -1.52 2.13 0.93
C MET A 125 -0.19 2.26 1.69
N GLY A 126 -0.05 1.44 2.72
CA GLY A 126 1.20 1.22 3.43
C GLY A 126 1.26 -0.15 4.06
N LYS A 127 2.41 -0.51 4.62
CA LYS A 127 2.66 -1.73 5.39
C LYS A 127 3.09 -1.36 6.80
N THR A 128 2.74 -2.16 7.80
CA THR A 128 3.24 -1.93 9.16
C THR A 128 4.29 -2.95 9.55
N ALA A 129 5.42 -2.48 10.08
CA ALA A 129 6.43 -3.31 10.72
C ALA A 129 6.13 -3.52 12.22
N TYR A 130 5.05 -2.93 12.73
CA TYR A 130 4.71 -2.84 14.13
C TYR A 130 3.31 -3.38 14.40
N ASN A 131 3.09 -3.93 15.58
CA ASN A 131 1.75 -4.02 16.12
C ASN A 131 1.28 -2.62 16.49
N ALA A 132 0.14 -2.20 15.95
CA ALA A 132 -0.35 -0.84 16.12
C ALA A 132 -1.85 -0.80 16.39
N VAL A 133 -2.30 0.19 17.13
CA VAL A 133 -3.71 0.56 17.21
C VAL A 133 -4.08 1.38 15.98
N ILE A 134 -5.21 1.07 15.37
CA ILE A 134 -5.68 1.73 14.14
C ILE A 134 -6.91 2.60 14.42
N GLY A 135 -6.77 3.88 14.09
CA GLY A 135 -7.82 4.88 14.23
C GLY A 135 -8.80 4.89 13.05
N ARG A 136 -9.87 5.68 13.15
CA ARG A 136 -10.99 5.76 12.18
C ARG A 136 -10.60 6.15 10.76
N GLY A 137 -9.38 6.66 10.55
CA GLY A 137 -8.89 7.09 9.24
C GLY A 137 -8.21 6.00 8.44
N VAL A 138 -8.07 4.78 8.99
CA VAL A 138 -7.40 3.65 8.32
C VAL A 138 -8.15 2.34 8.51
N ALA A 139 -7.86 1.38 7.63
CA ALA A 139 -8.22 -0.02 7.77
C ALA A 139 -6.94 -0.88 7.71
N ALA A 140 -6.90 -1.96 8.49
CA ALA A 140 -5.89 -3.00 8.38
C ALA A 140 -6.41 -4.14 7.50
N ILE A 141 -5.54 -4.65 6.62
CA ILE A 141 -5.85 -5.71 5.67
C ILE A 141 -4.79 -6.80 5.81
N LYS A 142 -5.21 -8.03 6.13
CA LYS A 142 -4.32 -9.19 6.16
C LYS A 142 -4.12 -9.70 4.74
N GLY A 143 -3.06 -9.23 4.10
CA GLY A 143 -2.74 -9.56 2.72
C GLY A 143 -1.25 -9.77 2.51
N ASN A 144 -0.91 -10.51 1.45
CA ASN A 144 0.47 -10.69 1.00
C ASN A 144 0.93 -9.51 0.12
N GLU A 145 2.16 -9.59 -0.38
CA GLU A 145 2.73 -8.54 -1.25
C GLU A 145 1.94 -8.36 -2.56
N PHE A 146 1.38 -9.44 -3.12
CA PHE A 146 0.52 -9.35 -4.29
C PHE A 146 -0.72 -8.49 -4.02
N ILE A 147 -1.40 -8.70 -2.90
CA ILE A 147 -2.56 -7.90 -2.49
C ILE A 147 -2.17 -6.43 -2.29
N TYR A 148 -1.00 -6.16 -1.70
CA TYR A 148 -0.48 -4.79 -1.58
C TYR A 148 -0.37 -4.11 -2.94
N GLN A 149 0.27 -4.76 -3.92
CA GLN A 149 0.47 -4.22 -5.25
C GLN A 149 -0.84 -4.07 -6.04
N LEU A 150 -1.77 -5.01 -5.86
CA LEU A 150 -3.12 -4.92 -6.44
C LEU A 150 -3.86 -3.67 -5.93
N LEU A 151 -3.83 -3.45 -4.61
CA LEU A 151 -4.51 -2.30 -4.00
C LEU A 151 -3.83 -0.97 -4.35
N GLU A 152 -2.49 -0.93 -4.47
CA GLU A 152 -1.76 0.22 -5.01
C GLU A 152 -2.12 0.52 -6.46
N LYS A 153 -2.25 -0.53 -7.31
CA LYS A 153 -2.72 -0.35 -8.69
C LYS A 153 -4.13 0.24 -8.71
N MET A 154 -5.05 -0.32 -7.93
CA MET A 154 -6.43 0.19 -7.86
C MET A 154 -6.48 1.66 -7.41
N ASP A 155 -5.60 2.08 -6.48
CA ASP A 155 -5.48 3.48 -6.08
C ASP A 155 -4.95 4.35 -7.24
N SER A 156 -3.88 3.92 -7.88
CA SER A 156 -3.29 4.58 -9.05
C SER A 156 -4.28 4.75 -10.21
N ASP A 157 -5.18 3.78 -10.41
CA ASP A 157 -6.24 3.80 -11.42
C ASP A 157 -7.44 4.68 -11.01
N GLY A 158 -7.42 5.24 -9.79
CA GLY A 158 -8.47 6.11 -9.27
C GLY A 158 -9.72 5.37 -8.77
N TYR A 159 -9.67 4.04 -8.62
CA TYR A 159 -10.80 3.22 -8.21
C TYR A 159 -11.35 3.66 -6.84
N TRP A 160 -10.47 3.79 -5.84
CA TRP A 160 -10.89 4.18 -4.49
C TRP A 160 -11.43 5.61 -4.44
N LYS A 161 -10.82 6.51 -5.21
CA LYS A 161 -11.28 7.89 -5.34
C LYS A 161 -12.67 7.95 -5.94
N ALA A 162 -12.97 7.17 -6.99
CA ALA A 162 -14.29 7.11 -7.61
C ALA A 162 -15.37 6.64 -6.63
N LEU A 163 -15.06 5.67 -5.76
CA LEU A 163 -15.99 5.18 -4.73
C LEU A 163 -16.17 6.17 -3.57
N SER A 164 -15.18 7.00 -3.28
CA SER A 164 -15.24 7.98 -2.19
C SER A 164 -15.95 9.28 -2.57
N CYS A 165 -16.11 9.57 -3.87
CA CYS A 165 -16.72 10.78 -4.44
C CYS A 165 -18.25 10.78 -4.41
N GLY A 166 -18.85 10.61 -3.26
CA GLY A 166 -20.33 10.73 -3.07
C GLY A 166 -20.68 11.40 -1.75
N SER A 167 -19.70 11.66 -0.91
CA SER A 167 -19.87 12.31 0.39
C SER A 167 -19.19 13.69 0.41
N THR A 168 -19.63 14.58 1.29
CA THR A 168 -19.02 15.90 1.53
C THR A 168 -17.52 15.78 1.90
N PHE A 169 -17.09 14.59 2.32
CA PHE A 169 -15.70 14.25 2.62
C PHE A 169 -15.36 12.91 1.97
N GLU A 170 -14.23 12.85 1.25
CA GLU A 170 -13.71 11.58 0.71
C GLU A 170 -13.55 10.56 1.85
N SER A 171 -14.32 9.48 1.79
CA SER A 171 -14.20 8.38 2.74
C SER A 171 -14.67 7.06 2.15
N LEU A 172 -13.96 5.98 2.51
CA LEU A 172 -14.33 4.61 2.20
C LEU A 172 -14.91 3.95 3.47
N ASN A 173 -16.03 3.29 3.31
CA ASN A 173 -16.58 2.44 4.36
C ASN A 173 -16.18 0.98 4.17
N SER A 174 -16.52 0.13 5.13
CA SER A 174 -16.23 -1.31 5.09
C SER A 174 -16.75 -1.98 3.82
N ASP A 175 -17.97 -1.63 3.38
CA ASP A 175 -18.61 -2.27 2.25
C ASP A 175 -17.97 -1.84 0.93
N ASN A 176 -17.51 -0.58 0.81
CA ASN A 176 -16.75 -0.13 -0.34
C ASN A 176 -15.50 -1.00 -0.56
N ILE A 177 -14.78 -1.32 0.53
CA ILE A 177 -13.56 -2.09 0.44
C ILE A 177 -13.85 -3.57 0.24
N LYS A 178 -14.75 -4.16 1.03
CA LYS A 178 -15.08 -5.59 0.97
C LYS A 178 -15.70 -6.01 -0.35
N ASN A 179 -16.57 -5.18 -0.93
CA ASN A 179 -17.28 -5.48 -2.16
C ASN A 179 -16.50 -5.12 -3.43
N ALA A 180 -15.27 -4.63 -3.31
CA ALA A 180 -14.41 -4.37 -4.47
C ALA A 180 -14.18 -5.68 -5.24
N ASP A 181 -14.47 -5.65 -6.55
CA ASP A 181 -14.17 -6.78 -7.43
C ASP A 181 -12.68 -6.79 -7.74
N VAL A 182 -12.06 -7.95 -7.54
CA VAL A 182 -10.63 -8.18 -7.78
C VAL A 182 -10.44 -9.46 -8.58
N LEU A 183 -9.41 -9.48 -9.42
CA LEU A 183 -8.96 -10.68 -10.13
C LEU A 183 -7.76 -11.25 -9.38
N ILE A 184 -7.84 -12.52 -9.01
CA ILE A 184 -6.87 -13.20 -8.14
C ILE A 184 -6.38 -14.48 -8.82
N PRO A 185 -5.06 -14.64 -9.03
CA PRO A 185 -4.47 -15.89 -9.50
C PRO A 185 -4.29 -16.89 -8.35
N ASP A 186 -3.78 -18.08 -8.67
CA ASP A 186 -3.36 -19.03 -7.65
C ASP A 186 -2.26 -18.46 -6.75
N VAL A 187 -2.08 -19.09 -5.57
CA VAL A 187 -1.14 -18.60 -4.53
C VAL A 187 0.31 -18.57 -5.04
N ALA A 188 0.73 -19.54 -5.84
CA ALA A 188 2.09 -19.60 -6.35
C ALA A 188 2.40 -18.46 -7.31
N GLU A 189 1.42 -18.05 -8.13
CA GLU A 189 1.58 -16.89 -9.00
C GLU A 189 1.55 -15.59 -8.20
N GLN A 190 0.67 -15.47 -7.18
CA GLN A 190 0.67 -14.32 -6.27
C GLN A 190 2.05 -14.11 -5.63
N GLU A 191 2.68 -15.19 -5.14
CA GLU A 191 4.02 -15.14 -4.54
C GLU A 191 5.05 -14.62 -5.56
N LYS A 192 5.05 -15.13 -6.78
CA LYS A 192 5.98 -14.69 -7.84
C LYS A 192 5.81 -13.22 -8.20
N ILE A 193 4.58 -12.77 -8.35
CA ILE A 193 4.28 -11.37 -8.64
C ILE A 193 4.69 -10.48 -7.46
N GLY A 194 4.34 -10.90 -6.24
CA GLY A 194 4.71 -10.19 -5.01
C GLY A 194 6.22 -10.04 -4.86
N GLU A 195 6.99 -11.13 -5.01
CA GLU A 195 8.46 -11.11 -4.96
C GLU A 195 9.07 -10.15 -5.97
N TYR A 196 8.53 -10.15 -7.20
CA TYR A 196 9.01 -9.27 -8.28
C TYR A 196 8.84 -7.78 -7.92
N PHE A 197 7.64 -7.39 -7.50
CA PHE A 197 7.38 -6.00 -7.13
C PHE A 197 8.10 -5.58 -5.85
N LEU A 198 8.21 -6.46 -4.87
CA LEU A 198 8.98 -6.21 -3.65
C LEU A 198 10.47 -5.93 -3.97
N ALA A 199 11.04 -6.65 -4.94
CA ALA A 199 12.40 -6.38 -5.40
C ALA A 199 12.54 -4.99 -6.05
N ILE A 200 11.56 -4.58 -6.87
CA ILE A 200 11.53 -3.23 -7.46
C ILE A 200 11.39 -2.16 -6.37
N ASP A 201 10.49 -2.33 -5.41
CA ASP A 201 10.25 -1.38 -4.33
C ASP A 201 11.49 -1.19 -3.44
N ARG A 202 12.24 -2.28 -3.18
CA ARG A 202 13.54 -2.21 -2.49
C ARG A 202 14.55 -1.38 -3.26
N LEU A 203 14.63 -1.54 -4.58
CA LEU A 203 15.51 -0.75 -5.43
C LEU A 203 15.10 0.73 -5.46
N ILE A 204 13.81 1.03 -5.56
CA ILE A 204 13.26 2.40 -5.49
C ILE A 204 13.66 3.04 -4.17
N THR A 205 13.41 2.36 -3.04
CA THR A 205 13.75 2.84 -1.70
C THR A 205 15.25 3.09 -1.54
N LEU A 206 16.09 2.22 -2.10
CA LEU A 206 17.55 2.39 -2.05
C LEU A 206 18.00 3.70 -2.74
N HIS A 207 17.33 4.09 -3.82
CA HIS A 207 17.65 5.31 -4.56
C HIS A 207 16.95 6.58 -4.05
N GLN A 208 15.94 6.44 -3.16
CA GLN A 208 15.29 7.56 -2.47
C GLN A 208 16.09 8.06 -1.26
N ARG A 209 16.88 7.19 -0.63
CA ARG A 209 17.70 7.57 0.54
C ARG A 209 18.82 8.49 0.08
N LYS A 210 18.69 9.77 0.42
CA LYS A 210 19.71 10.80 0.25
C LYS A 210 20.72 10.76 1.38
#